data_cb26bb96d7a29b947e4c5ad3ccdc60c3
#
_entry.id   cb26bb96d7a29b947e4c5ad3ccdc60c3
#
_cell.length_a   1.000
_cell.length_b   1.000
_cell.length_c   1.000
_cell.angle_alpha   90.00
_cell.angle_beta   90.00
_cell.angle_gamma   90.00
#
_symmetry.space_group_name_H-M   'P 1'
#
loop_
_entity.id
_entity.type
_entity.pdbx_description
1 polymer ?
#
loop_
_entity_poly.entity_id
_entity_poly.type
_entity_poly.pdbx_seq_one_letter_code
_entity_poly.pdbx_strand_id
1 'polypeptide(L)'
;DNLQRLIKLYEGQSHKDSKISSKVESFKQEVNYDFMLEDLQALIKNFEEGANRIHDIISDLKSFSRTDSEQFQSADIHETLDLALSILHNEYRDRINIHKEYGQIPHLECHPGKMTQVFINLLNNACQAIAEQGDIWIRTSKDGDFVVVEIEDNGPGIEGKQVGKIFEPFFTTKPVGKGTGLGLSISYGIIQQHGGTVTAESDEGKGAKFCVKLPLDHLEKSTS
;
A
#
# COMPACT_ATOMS: atom_id res chain seq x y z
N ASP A 1 20.18 8.29 -17.99
CA ASP A 1 20.77 7.18 -18.76
C ASP A 1 21.46 7.67 -20.04
N ASN A 2 20.81 8.49 -20.87
CA ASN A 2 21.42 9.04 -22.10
C ASN A 2 22.54 10.03 -21.83
N LEU A 3 22.46 10.82 -20.77
CA LEU A 3 23.51 11.77 -20.37
C LEU A 3 24.77 11.04 -19.89
N GLN A 4 24.61 9.99 -19.09
CA GLN A 4 25.73 9.14 -18.64
C GLN A 4 26.40 8.40 -19.83
N ARG A 5 25.56 7.97 -20.81
CA ARG A 5 26.05 7.33 -22.02
C ARG A 5 26.84 8.30 -22.92
N LEU A 6 26.36 9.55 -23.04
CA LEU A 6 27.01 10.62 -23.77
C LEU A 6 28.37 11.01 -23.12
N ILE A 7 28.36 11.10 -21.78
CA ILE A 7 29.58 11.37 -20.99
C ILE A 7 30.61 10.26 -21.18
N LYS A 8 30.20 8.97 -21.08
CA LYS A 8 31.11 7.83 -21.32
C LYS A 8 31.66 7.79 -22.74
N LEU A 9 30.86 8.16 -23.77
CA LEU A 9 31.32 8.26 -25.15
C LEU A 9 32.35 9.39 -25.32
N TYR A 10 32.15 10.53 -24.66
CA TYR A 10 33.06 11.65 -24.67
C TYR A 10 34.38 11.33 -23.93
N GLU A 11 34.32 10.66 -22.80
CA GLU A 11 35.47 10.16 -22.05
C GLU A 11 36.28 9.14 -22.86
N GLY A 12 35.62 8.26 -23.60
CA GLY A 12 36.29 7.27 -24.48
C GLY A 12 37.01 7.89 -25.69
N GLN A 13 36.58 9.08 -26.14
CA GLN A 13 37.26 9.83 -27.22
C GLN A 13 38.38 10.73 -26.72
N SER A 14 38.31 11.21 -25.48
CA SER A 14 39.28 12.12 -24.86
C SER A 14 40.64 11.45 -24.57
N HIS A 15 40.71 10.12 -24.54
CA HIS A 15 41.97 9.40 -24.36
C HIS A 15 43.01 9.55 -25.51
N LYS A 16 42.62 10.16 -26.65
CA LYS A 16 43.52 10.37 -27.78
C LYS A 16 44.34 11.67 -27.68
N ASP A 17 44.00 12.58 -26.77
CA ASP A 17 44.70 13.85 -26.60
C ASP A 17 44.97 14.12 -25.11
N SER A 18 46.18 13.79 -24.65
CA SER A 18 46.57 13.82 -23.24
C SER A 18 46.40 15.19 -22.54
N LYS A 19 46.45 16.28 -23.31
CA LYS A 19 46.27 17.65 -22.80
C LYS A 19 44.78 17.98 -22.55
N ILE A 20 43.89 17.45 -23.35
CA ILE A 20 42.43 17.66 -23.16
C ILE A 20 41.96 16.81 -21.98
N SER A 21 42.42 15.57 -21.90
CA SER A 21 42.06 14.65 -20.78
C SER A 21 42.47 15.25 -19.43
N SER A 22 43.67 15.79 -19.29
CA SER A 22 44.12 16.38 -18.02
C SER A 22 43.32 17.63 -17.61
N LYS A 23 42.92 18.47 -18.57
CA LYS A 23 42.08 19.65 -18.30
C LYS A 23 40.65 19.27 -17.88
N VAL A 24 40.07 18.25 -18.51
CA VAL A 24 38.73 17.73 -18.15
C VAL A 24 38.77 17.13 -16.76
N GLU A 25 39.82 16.38 -16.43
CA GLU A 25 39.96 15.77 -15.09
C GLU A 25 40.17 16.84 -14.00
N SER A 26 40.98 17.87 -14.26
CA SER A 26 41.17 18.99 -13.34
C SER A 26 39.85 19.75 -13.13
N PHE A 27 39.06 19.96 -14.18
CA PHE A 27 37.77 20.63 -14.09
C PHE A 27 36.74 19.77 -13.30
N LYS A 28 36.71 18.45 -13.52
CA LYS A 28 35.88 17.55 -12.75
C LYS A 28 36.18 17.59 -11.26
N GLN A 29 37.48 17.66 -10.91
CA GLN A 29 37.92 17.80 -9.52
C GLN A 29 37.54 19.17 -8.94
N GLU A 30 37.73 20.25 -9.70
CA GLU A 30 37.36 21.61 -9.27
C GLU A 30 35.88 21.77 -8.95
N VAL A 31 34.99 21.15 -9.74
CA VAL A 31 33.57 21.25 -9.56
C VAL A 31 32.98 20.09 -8.68
N ASN A 32 33.83 19.23 -8.14
CA ASN A 32 33.37 18.01 -7.41
C ASN A 32 32.31 17.23 -8.19
N TYR A 33 32.63 16.95 -9.47
CA TYR A 33 31.65 16.39 -10.43
C TYR A 33 30.92 15.11 -9.96
N ASP A 34 31.65 14.19 -9.34
CA ASP A 34 31.09 12.94 -8.85
C ASP A 34 30.08 13.20 -7.71
N PHE A 35 30.42 14.11 -6.80
CA PHE A 35 29.50 14.53 -5.74
C PHE A 35 28.25 15.21 -6.32
N MET A 36 28.40 16.07 -7.33
CA MET A 36 27.28 16.70 -8.02
C MET A 36 26.35 15.68 -8.69
N LEU A 37 26.92 14.63 -9.29
CA LEU A 37 26.13 13.55 -9.91
C LEU A 37 25.36 12.74 -8.85
N GLU A 38 26.01 12.40 -7.74
CA GLU A 38 25.37 11.70 -6.63
C GLU A 38 24.22 12.55 -6.03
N ASP A 39 24.47 13.83 -5.79
CA ASP A 39 23.49 14.76 -5.25
C ASP A 39 22.30 14.94 -6.22
N LEU A 40 22.57 15.08 -7.52
CA LEU A 40 21.52 15.15 -8.54
C LEU A 40 20.68 13.87 -8.60
N GLN A 41 21.29 12.70 -8.49
CA GLN A 41 20.56 11.43 -8.44
C GLN A 41 19.68 11.33 -7.18
N ALA A 42 20.21 11.76 -6.03
CA ALA A 42 19.46 11.82 -4.79
C ALA A 42 18.26 12.80 -4.88
N LEU A 43 18.47 13.98 -5.49
CA LEU A 43 17.42 14.97 -5.73
C LEU A 43 16.33 14.41 -6.64
N ILE A 44 16.68 13.77 -7.76
CA ILE A 44 15.69 13.15 -8.67
C ILE A 44 14.87 12.09 -7.94
N LYS A 45 15.53 11.22 -7.17
CA LYS A 45 14.87 10.20 -6.38
C LYS A 45 13.89 10.80 -5.36
N ASN A 46 14.31 11.84 -4.64
CA ASN A 46 13.46 12.55 -3.68
C ASN A 46 12.26 13.22 -4.36
N PHE A 47 12.44 13.74 -5.58
CA PHE A 47 11.35 14.30 -6.38
C PHE A 47 10.35 13.24 -6.82
N GLU A 48 10.82 12.07 -7.29
CA GLU A 48 9.96 10.94 -7.66
C GLU A 48 9.17 10.44 -6.46
N GLU A 49 9.81 10.27 -5.31
CA GLU A 49 9.15 9.87 -4.06
C GLU A 49 8.10 10.90 -3.62
N GLY A 50 8.42 12.19 -3.71
CA GLY A 50 7.49 13.27 -3.40
C GLY A 50 6.28 13.33 -4.35
N ALA A 51 6.49 13.16 -5.65
CA ALA A 51 5.44 13.13 -6.66
C ALA A 51 4.52 11.93 -6.47
N ASN A 52 5.07 10.75 -6.22
CA ASN A 52 4.29 9.54 -5.93
C ASN A 52 3.44 9.71 -4.67
N ARG A 53 4.00 10.30 -3.62
CA ARG A 53 3.25 10.59 -2.38
C ARG A 53 2.07 11.54 -2.62
N ILE A 54 2.25 12.60 -3.41
CA ILE A 54 1.17 13.52 -3.77
C ILE A 54 0.09 12.78 -4.57
N HIS A 55 0.50 11.91 -5.50
CA HIS A 55 -0.41 11.07 -6.26
C HIS A 55 -1.24 10.16 -5.35
N ASP A 56 -0.62 9.49 -4.39
CA ASP A 56 -1.28 8.62 -3.42
C ASP A 56 -2.28 9.38 -2.56
N ILE A 57 -1.88 10.55 -2.02
CA ILE A 57 -2.77 11.41 -1.22
C ILE A 57 -3.98 11.88 -2.05
N ILE A 58 -3.77 12.29 -3.31
CA ILE A 58 -4.86 12.70 -4.20
C ILE A 58 -5.78 11.53 -4.52
N SER A 59 -5.22 10.34 -4.76
CA SER A 59 -5.99 9.12 -4.99
C SER A 59 -6.83 8.76 -3.77
N ASP A 60 -6.23 8.79 -2.58
CA ASP A 60 -6.90 8.55 -1.30
C ASP A 60 -8.02 9.57 -1.04
N LEU A 61 -7.76 10.87 -1.25
CA LEU A 61 -8.76 11.93 -1.11
C LEU A 61 -9.89 11.80 -2.14
N LYS A 62 -9.57 11.43 -3.39
CA LYS A 62 -10.56 11.23 -4.44
C LYS A 62 -11.45 10.03 -4.15
N SER A 63 -10.91 8.97 -3.56
CA SER A 63 -11.68 7.82 -3.12
C SER A 63 -12.59 8.15 -1.93
N PHE A 64 -12.10 8.99 -0.99
CA PHE A 64 -12.90 9.51 0.11
C PHE A 64 -14.03 10.47 -0.36
N SER A 65 -13.77 11.28 -1.40
CA SER A 65 -14.71 12.28 -1.95
C SER A 65 -15.70 11.69 -2.97
N ARG A 66 -15.45 10.49 -3.53
CA ARG A 66 -16.41 9.80 -4.39
C ARG A 66 -17.50 9.12 -3.56
N THR A 67 -18.26 9.91 -2.87
CA THR A 67 -19.57 9.56 -2.35
C THR A 67 -20.56 9.65 -3.52
N ASP A 68 -21.40 8.64 -3.73
CA ASP A 68 -22.73 8.75 -4.34
C ASP A 68 -23.01 8.32 -5.78
N SER A 69 -22.16 7.57 -6.49
CA SER A 69 -22.64 7.04 -7.78
C SER A 69 -22.62 5.50 -7.92
N GLU A 70 -22.05 4.79 -6.97
CA GLU A 70 -22.11 3.32 -6.97
C GLU A 70 -23.31 2.85 -6.14
N GLN A 71 -24.19 2.08 -6.76
CA GLN A 71 -25.32 1.46 -6.06
C GLN A 71 -24.83 0.21 -5.31
N PHE A 72 -25.43 -0.09 -4.18
CA PHE A 72 -25.31 -1.40 -3.54
C PHE A 72 -25.75 -2.47 -4.53
N GLN A 73 -24.97 -3.52 -4.62
CA GLN A 73 -25.28 -4.66 -5.47
C GLN A 73 -24.83 -5.96 -4.81
N SER A 74 -25.49 -7.04 -5.15
CA SER A 74 -25.12 -8.37 -4.67
C SER A 74 -23.77 -8.77 -5.24
N ALA A 75 -22.78 -9.00 -4.39
CA ALA A 75 -21.41 -9.30 -4.77
C ALA A 75 -20.83 -10.49 -4.01
N ASP A 76 -19.95 -11.22 -4.67
CA ASP A 76 -19.11 -12.23 -4.05
C ASP A 76 -17.87 -11.56 -3.43
N ILE A 77 -17.73 -11.69 -2.12
CA ILE A 77 -16.57 -11.14 -1.40
C ILE A 77 -15.28 -11.85 -1.78
N HIS A 78 -15.32 -13.13 -2.18
CA HIS A 78 -14.13 -13.83 -2.66
C HIS A 78 -13.60 -13.24 -3.96
N GLU A 79 -14.49 -12.85 -4.89
CA GLU A 79 -14.08 -12.17 -6.13
C GLU A 79 -13.40 -10.82 -5.84
N THR A 80 -13.90 -10.06 -4.85
CA THR A 80 -13.29 -8.77 -4.47
C THR A 80 -11.92 -8.96 -3.80
N LEU A 81 -11.75 -10.01 -2.99
CA LEU A 81 -10.46 -10.38 -2.40
C LEU A 81 -9.46 -10.84 -3.47
N ASP A 82 -9.89 -11.67 -4.41
CA ASP A 82 -9.04 -12.17 -5.49
C ASP A 82 -8.62 -11.06 -6.45
N LEU A 83 -9.50 -10.09 -6.71
CA LEU A 83 -9.16 -8.89 -7.47
C LEU A 83 -8.10 -8.04 -6.74
N ALA A 84 -8.26 -7.83 -5.42
CA ALA A 84 -7.28 -7.11 -4.61
C ALA A 84 -5.90 -7.80 -4.64
N LEU A 85 -5.86 -9.13 -4.50
CA LEU A 85 -4.63 -9.92 -4.62
C LEU A 85 -4.01 -9.81 -6.02
N SER A 86 -4.82 -9.84 -7.08
CA SER A 86 -4.33 -9.68 -8.45
C SER A 86 -3.65 -8.32 -8.65
N ILE A 87 -4.22 -7.25 -8.11
CA ILE A 87 -3.65 -5.90 -8.17
C ILE A 87 -2.31 -5.83 -7.42
N LEU A 88 -2.22 -6.48 -6.25
CA LEU A 88 -1.03 -6.47 -5.41
C LEU A 88 -0.02 -7.56 -5.77
N HIS A 89 -0.19 -8.30 -6.87
CA HIS A 89 0.63 -9.46 -7.20
C HIS A 89 2.13 -9.18 -7.18
N ASN A 90 2.56 -8.02 -7.66
CA ASN A 90 3.97 -7.63 -7.68
C ASN A 90 4.55 -7.35 -6.28
N GLU A 91 3.70 -7.04 -5.29
CA GLU A 91 4.12 -6.72 -3.93
C GLU A 91 4.47 -7.99 -3.12
N TYR A 92 3.91 -9.14 -3.47
CA TYR A 92 4.05 -10.35 -2.66
C TYR A 92 4.67 -11.56 -3.39
N ARG A 93 4.57 -11.69 -4.74
CA ARG A 93 4.85 -12.92 -5.52
C ARG A 93 6.20 -13.58 -5.23
N ASP A 94 7.25 -12.80 -4.94
CA ASP A 94 8.61 -13.30 -4.82
C ASP A 94 9.04 -13.53 -3.36
N ARG A 95 8.19 -13.16 -2.38
CA ARG A 95 8.59 -13.14 -0.96
C ARG A 95 7.51 -13.53 0.05
N ILE A 96 6.23 -13.52 -0.31
CA ILE A 96 5.14 -13.79 0.63
C ILE A 96 4.25 -14.90 0.10
N ASN A 97 3.98 -15.90 0.94
CA ASN A 97 3.02 -16.94 0.63
C ASN A 97 1.61 -16.47 1.04
N ILE A 98 0.66 -16.59 0.13
CA ILE A 98 -0.75 -16.27 0.39
C ILE A 98 -1.51 -17.57 0.64
N HIS A 99 -2.08 -17.71 1.85
CA HIS A 99 -2.91 -18.83 2.26
C HIS A 99 -4.37 -18.42 2.23
N LYS A 100 -5.16 -18.98 1.31
CA LYS A 100 -6.59 -18.73 1.18
C LYS A 100 -7.38 -19.83 1.85
N GLU A 101 -8.10 -19.50 2.91
CA GLU A 101 -8.99 -20.39 3.65
C GLU A 101 -10.42 -19.84 3.53
N TYR A 102 -10.99 -19.91 2.33
CA TYR A 102 -12.31 -19.39 2.02
C TYR A 102 -13.40 -20.35 2.50
N GLY A 103 -14.21 -19.90 3.47
CA GLY A 103 -15.40 -20.60 3.93
C GLY A 103 -16.60 -20.39 3.02
N GLN A 104 -17.67 -21.07 3.30
CA GLN A 104 -18.93 -20.85 2.59
C GLN A 104 -19.63 -19.60 3.13
N ILE A 105 -19.66 -18.54 2.33
CA ILE A 105 -20.34 -17.29 2.63
C ILE A 105 -21.35 -16.96 1.52
N PRO A 106 -22.50 -16.34 1.84
CA PRO A 106 -23.43 -15.86 0.81
C PRO A 106 -22.89 -14.59 0.13
N HIS A 107 -23.48 -14.25 -1.00
CA HIS A 107 -23.30 -12.93 -1.60
C HIS A 107 -23.76 -11.86 -0.63
N LEU A 108 -23.12 -10.70 -0.69
CA LEU A 108 -23.36 -9.58 0.19
C LEU A 108 -23.82 -8.36 -0.61
N GLU A 109 -24.85 -7.67 -0.13
CA GLU A 109 -25.22 -6.36 -0.66
C GLU A 109 -24.18 -5.31 -0.25
N CYS A 110 -23.37 -4.87 -1.18
CA CYS A 110 -22.26 -3.94 -0.93
C CYS A 110 -21.90 -3.11 -2.16
N HIS A 111 -20.94 -2.22 -2.02
CA HIS A 111 -20.22 -1.56 -3.13
C HIS A 111 -18.94 -2.33 -3.43
N PRO A 112 -18.87 -3.20 -4.47
CA PRO A 112 -17.72 -4.07 -4.70
C PRO A 112 -16.41 -3.32 -4.88
N GLY A 113 -16.43 -2.19 -5.58
CA GLY A 113 -15.24 -1.36 -5.75
C GLY A 113 -14.69 -0.81 -4.43
N LYS A 114 -15.58 -0.39 -3.51
CA LYS A 114 -15.17 0.05 -2.16
C LYS A 114 -14.67 -1.12 -1.31
N MET A 115 -15.27 -2.31 -1.43
CA MET A 115 -14.78 -3.52 -0.77
C MET A 115 -13.39 -3.92 -1.28
N THR A 116 -13.19 -3.92 -2.60
CA THR A 116 -11.87 -4.15 -3.20
C THR A 116 -10.84 -3.18 -2.64
N GLN A 117 -11.16 -1.90 -2.51
CA GLN A 117 -10.28 -0.88 -1.91
C GLN A 117 -9.93 -1.20 -0.46
N VAL A 118 -10.90 -1.61 0.37
CA VAL A 118 -10.63 -2.05 1.75
C VAL A 118 -9.62 -3.18 1.75
N PHE A 119 -9.84 -4.21 0.92
CA PHE A 119 -8.94 -5.37 0.89
C PHE A 119 -7.56 -5.03 0.31
N ILE A 120 -7.46 -4.16 -0.69
CA ILE A 120 -6.16 -3.63 -1.15
C ILE A 120 -5.42 -2.97 0.00
N ASN A 121 -6.06 -2.09 0.77
CA ASN A 121 -5.43 -1.38 1.87
C ASN A 121 -4.94 -2.35 2.97
N LEU A 122 -5.76 -3.32 3.37
CA LEU A 122 -5.41 -4.29 4.40
C LEU A 122 -4.27 -5.22 3.94
N LEU A 123 -4.39 -5.79 2.74
CA LEU A 123 -3.38 -6.67 2.16
C LEU A 123 -2.06 -5.95 1.87
N ASN A 124 -2.11 -4.72 1.38
CA ASN A 124 -0.91 -3.91 1.15
C ASN A 124 -0.20 -3.58 2.47
N ASN A 125 -0.95 -3.32 3.55
CA ASN A 125 -0.36 -3.13 4.88
C ASN A 125 0.34 -4.39 5.37
N ALA A 126 -0.26 -5.57 5.20
CA ALA A 126 0.35 -6.86 5.52
C ALA A 126 1.62 -7.11 4.67
N CYS A 127 1.55 -6.88 3.35
CA CYS A 127 2.72 -6.99 2.48
C CYS A 127 3.86 -6.05 2.88
N GLN A 128 3.57 -4.83 3.27
CA GLN A 128 4.58 -3.84 3.68
C GLN A 128 5.15 -4.12 5.08
N ALA A 129 4.40 -4.79 5.95
CA ALA A 129 4.89 -5.19 7.27
C ALA A 129 5.95 -6.31 7.17
N ILE A 130 5.81 -7.21 6.23
CA ILE A 130 6.75 -8.31 5.99
C ILE A 130 7.94 -7.79 5.16
N ALA A 131 9.12 -7.71 5.76
CA ALA A 131 10.31 -7.14 5.10
C ALA A 131 10.95 -8.07 4.07
N GLU A 132 11.12 -9.36 4.42
CA GLU A 132 11.82 -10.34 3.57
C GLU A 132 10.86 -11.43 3.08
N GLN A 133 10.76 -12.52 3.80
CA GLN A 133 9.84 -13.62 3.51
C GLN A 133 8.82 -13.77 4.62
N GLY A 134 7.61 -14.17 4.25
CA GLY A 134 6.55 -14.41 5.23
C GLY A 134 5.28 -14.96 4.64
N ASP A 135 4.25 -14.93 5.44
CA ASP A 135 2.97 -15.56 5.14
C ASP A 135 1.83 -14.59 5.47
N ILE A 136 0.80 -14.61 4.61
CA ILE A 136 -0.47 -13.91 4.84
C ILE A 136 -1.58 -14.93 4.72
N TRP A 137 -2.43 -15.03 5.74
CA TRP A 137 -3.64 -15.86 5.75
C TRP A 137 -4.87 -14.99 5.52
N ILE A 138 -5.74 -15.44 4.62
CA ILE A 138 -7.01 -14.81 4.32
C ILE A 138 -8.10 -15.82 4.60
N ARG A 139 -8.89 -15.58 5.64
CA ARG A 139 -9.99 -16.46 6.05
C ARG A 139 -11.31 -15.76 5.88
N THR A 140 -12.30 -16.51 5.41
CA THR A 140 -13.66 -16.01 5.35
C THR A 140 -14.60 -16.99 6.04
N SER A 141 -15.59 -16.47 6.75
CA SER A 141 -16.59 -17.29 7.41
C SER A 141 -17.91 -16.56 7.54
N LYS A 142 -18.97 -17.31 7.83
CA LYS A 142 -20.26 -16.76 8.25
C LYS A 142 -20.39 -16.90 9.76
N ASP A 143 -20.64 -15.79 10.45
CA ASP A 143 -20.89 -15.72 11.89
C ASP A 143 -22.28 -15.08 12.14
N GLY A 144 -23.30 -15.92 12.31
CA GLY A 144 -24.69 -15.48 12.43
C GLY A 144 -25.14 -14.72 11.20
N ASP A 145 -25.49 -13.45 11.38
CA ASP A 145 -25.95 -12.53 10.33
C ASP A 145 -24.82 -11.70 9.71
N PHE A 146 -23.57 -12.12 9.91
CA PHE A 146 -22.39 -11.42 9.41
C PHE A 146 -21.54 -12.32 8.51
N VAL A 147 -20.95 -11.72 7.50
CA VAL A 147 -19.77 -12.22 6.81
C VAL A 147 -18.55 -11.69 7.55
N VAL A 148 -17.62 -12.57 7.86
CA VAL A 148 -16.35 -12.25 8.53
C VAL A 148 -15.21 -12.51 7.56
N VAL A 149 -14.33 -11.51 7.40
CA VAL A 149 -13.08 -11.62 6.64
C VAL A 149 -11.93 -11.32 7.59
N GLU A 150 -11.01 -12.27 7.72
CA GLU A 150 -9.79 -12.10 8.50
C GLU A 150 -8.58 -12.08 7.56
N ILE A 151 -7.71 -11.11 7.77
CA ILE A 151 -6.42 -11.00 7.09
C ILE A 151 -5.35 -10.93 8.18
N GLU A 152 -4.49 -11.94 8.20
CA GLU A 152 -3.45 -12.12 9.22
C GLU A 152 -2.08 -12.20 8.54
N ASP A 153 -1.09 -11.49 9.07
CA ASP A 153 0.30 -11.54 8.63
C ASP A 153 1.21 -12.01 9.77
N ASN A 154 2.38 -12.54 9.43
CA ASN A 154 3.44 -12.89 10.37
C ASN A 154 4.57 -11.86 10.43
N GLY A 155 4.27 -10.61 10.16
CA GLY A 155 5.21 -9.50 10.25
C GLY A 155 5.63 -9.15 11.68
N PRO A 156 6.23 -7.98 11.90
CA PRO A 156 6.71 -7.57 13.23
C PRO A 156 5.60 -7.21 14.22
N GLY A 157 4.35 -7.13 13.75
CA GLY A 157 3.22 -6.71 14.58
C GLY A 157 3.19 -5.20 14.85
N ILE A 158 2.25 -4.81 15.71
CA ILE A 158 1.97 -3.43 16.10
C ILE A 158 2.07 -3.32 17.62
N GLU A 159 2.79 -2.34 18.10
CA GLU A 159 2.88 -2.07 19.56
C GLU A 159 1.48 -1.84 20.16
N GLY A 160 1.14 -2.52 21.25
CA GLY A 160 -0.21 -2.51 21.82
C GLY A 160 -0.81 -1.13 22.08
N LYS A 161 0.04 -0.12 22.43
CA LYS A 161 -0.41 1.28 22.60
C LYS A 161 -0.85 1.95 21.29
N GLN A 162 -0.44 1.41 20.16
CA GLN A 162 -0.71 1.97 18.83
C GLN A 162 -1.94 1.35 18.17
N VAL A 163 -2.31 0.10 18.54
CA VAL A 163 -3.45 -0.63 17.95
C VAL A 163 -4.74 0.18 18.01
N GLY A 164 -4.97 0.93 19.12
CA GLY A 164 -6.16 1.79 19.22
C GLY A 164 -6.16 3.03 18.31
N LYS A 165 -5.01 3.38 17.72
CA LYS A 165 -4.84 4.60 16.92
C LYS A 165 -4.67 4.34 15.43
N ILE A 166 -4.47 3.10 15.01
CA ILE A 166 -4.17 2.78 13.60
C ILE A 166 -5.27 3.18 12.62
N PHE A 167 -6.51 3.37 13.10
CA PHE A 167 -7.64 3.84 12.30
C PHE A 167 -7.81 5.37 12.33
N GLU A 168 -7.00 6.10 13.10
CA GLU A 168 -7.02 7.57 13.09
C GLU A 168 -6.41 8.08 11.76
N PRO A 169 -7.02 9.08 11.11
CA PRO A 169 -6.47 9.68 9.90
C PRO A 169 -5.04 10.19 10.13
N PHE A 170 -4.17 9.96 9.15
CA PHE A 170 -2.75 10.36 9.15
C PHE A 170 -1.86 9.63 10.16
N PHE A 171 -2.39 8.69 10.94
CA PHE A 171 -1.57 7.88 11.84
C PHE A 171 -0.73 6.89 11.03
N THR A 172 0.57 6.89 11.23
CA THR A 172 1.51 5.95 10.60
C THR A 172 2.73 5.73 11.49
N THR A 173 3.19 4.48 11.55
CA THR A 173 4.46 4.10 12.19
C THR A 173 5.61 4.01 11.18
N LYS A 174 5.30 4.19 9.88
CA LYS A 174 6.28 4.11 8.80
C LYS A 174 7.12 5.39 8.75
N PRO A 175 8.38 5.30 8.28
CA PRO A 175 9.23 6.47 8.11
C PRO A 175 8.55 7.54 7.26
N VAL A 176 8.94 8.80 7.48
CA VAL A 176 8.44 9.94 6.70
C VAL A 176 8.61 9.66 5.20
N GLY A 177 7.50 9.72 4.45
CA GLY A 177 7.49 9.44 3.01
C GLY A 177 7.01 8.04 2.60
N LYS A 178 6.94 7.07 3.52
CA LYS A 178 6.56 5.68 3.21
C LYS A 178 5.13 5.28 3.59
N GLY A 179 4.33 6.22 4.09
CA GLY A 179 2.92 5.97 4.42
C GLY A 179 2.14 7.26 4.49
N THR A 180 0.92 7.28 3.94
CA THR A 180 -0.01 8.41 4.02
C THR A 180 -0.75 8.45 5.35
N GLY A 181 -0.88 7.29 6.02
CA GLY A 181 -1.71 7.13 7.22
C GLY A 181 -3.21 7.22 6.95
N LEU A 182 -3.63 7.17 5.67
CA LEU A 182 -5.03 7.31 5.29
C LEU A 182 -5.70 5.96 4.96
N GLY A 183 -4.96 4.95 4.54
CA GLY A 183 -5.53 3.70 4.07
C GLY A 183 -6.45 3.00 5.08
N LEU A 184 -6.02 2.87 6.34
CA LEU A 184 -6.84 2.23 7.38
C LEU A 184 -8.03 3.10 7.80
N SER A 185 -7.90 4.41 7.87
CA SER A 185 -9.01 5.31 8.19
C SER A 185 -10.08 5.33 7.10
N ILE A 186 -9.67 5.27 5.82
CA ILE A 186 -10.56 5.11 4.66
C ILE A 186 -11.28 3.76 4.75
N SER A 187 -10.54 2.68 5.00
CA SER A 187 -11.13 1.34 5.16
C SER A 187 -12.16 1.30 6.29
N TYR A 188 -11.85 1.93 7.42
CA TYR A 188 -12.79 2.07 8.54
C TYR A 188 -14.07 2.81 8.11
N GLY A 189 -13.94 3.94 7.42
CA GLY A 189 -15.09 4.72 6.92
C GLY A 189 -15.95 3.93 5.94
N ILE A 190 -15.33 3.19 5.01
CA ILE A 190 -16.04 2.33 4.05
C ILE A 190 -16.83 1.23 4.78
N ILE A 191 -16.18 0.52 5.71
CA ILE A 191 -16.83 -0.56 6.47
C ILE A 191 -17.99 -0.02 7.30
N GLN A 192 -17.85 1.15 7.95
CA GLN A 192 -18.93 1.80 8.67
C GLN A 192 -20.11 2.18 7.77
N GLN A 193 -19.86 2.65 6.54
CA GLN A 193 -20.91 2.94 5.55
C GLN A 193 -21.71 1.68 5.16
N HIS A 194 -21.09 0.49 5.25
CA HIS A 194 -21.74 -0.80 5.02
C HIS A 194 -22.37 -1.40 6.29
N GLY A 195 -22.46 -0.64 7.40
CA GLY A 195 -22.99 -1.12 8.66
C GLY A 195 -22.12 -2.16 9.37
N GLY A 196 -20.89 -2.34 8.89
CA GLY A 196 -19.93 -3.31 9.41
C GLY A 196 -19.00 -2.75 10.48
N THR A 197 -18.06 -3.58 10.91
CA THR A 197 -17.00 -3.22 11.85
C THR A 197 -15.66 -3.76 11.36
N VAL A 198 -14.58 -3.05 11.65
CA VAL A 198 -13.21 -3.52 11.46
C VAL A 198 -12.44 -3.39 12.76
N THR A 199 -11.73 -4.45 13.13
CA THR A 199 -10.89 -4.50 14.32
C THR A 199 -9.50 -5.01 13.96
N ALA A 200 -8.52 -4.74 14.81
CA ALA A 200 -7.18 -5.27 14.68
C ALA A 200 -6.73 -5.88 16.01
N GLU A 201 -6.08 -7.02 15.91
CA GLU A 201 -5.38 -7.70 16.99
C GLU A 201 -3.93 -7.84 16.58
N SER A 202 -3.02 -7.45 17.47
CA SER A 202 -1.59 -7.56 17.19
C SER A 202 -0.80 -7.57 18.47
N ASP A 203 0.22 -8.42 18.49
CA ASP A 203 1.27 -8.44 19.49
C ASP A 203 2.61 -8.16 18.80
N GLU A 204 3.47 -7.41 19.44
CA GLU A 204 4.82 -7.15 18.93
C GLU A 204 5.59 -8.46 18.71
N GLY A 205 6.13 -8.63 17.51
CA GLY A 205 6.84 -9.85 17.10
C GLY A 205 5.96 -11.03 16.65
N LYS A 206 4.62 -10.88 16.63
CA LYS A 206 3.71 -11.97 16.26
C LYS A 206 2.82 -11.68 15.05
N GLY A 207 3.05 -10.54 14.38
CA GLY A 207 2.23 -10.12 13.25
C GLY A 207 0.97 -9.36 13.66
N ALA A 208 0.10 -9.12 12.69
CA ALA A 208 -1.17 -8.46 12.91
C ALA A 208 -2.31 -9.21 12.23
N LYS A 209 -3.48 -9.19 12.86
CA LYS A 209 -4.72 -9.76 12.33
C LYS A 209 -5.78 -8.66 12.27
N PHE A 210 -6.28 -8.39 11.08
CA PHE A 210 -7.42 -7.52 10.83
C PHE A 210 -8.67 -8.36 10.63
N CYS A 211 -9.74 -8.04 11.34
CA CYS A 211 -11.03 -8.70 11.24
C CYS A 211 -12.10 -7.70 10.77
N VAL A 212 -12.68 -7.97 9.61
CA VAL A 212 -13.79 -7.20 9.03
C VAL A 212 -15.06 -8.01 9.19
N LYS A 213 -16.10 -7.42 9.79
CA LYS A 213 -17.46 -8.00 9.91
C LYS A 213 -18.43 -7.14 9.12
N LEU A 214 -19.15 -7.76 8.20
CA LEU A 214 -20.14 -7.10 7.33
C LEU A 214 -21.51 -7.77 7.53
N PRO A 215 -22.58 -7.01 7.78
CA PRO A 215 -23.92 -7.58 7.91
C PRO A 215 -24.41 -8.14 6.57
N LEU A 216 -25.14 -9.27 6.62
CA LEU A 216 -25.75 -9.90 5.44
C LEU A 216 -26.88 -9.03 4.87
N ASP A 217 -27.67 -8.43 5.75
CA ASP A 217 -28.74 -7.52 5.36
C ASP A 217 -28.26 -6.07 5.53
N HIS A 218 -28.29 -5.32 4.45
CA HIS A 218 -28.06 -3.88 4.51
C HIS A 218 -29.28 -3.23 5.17
N LEU A 219 -29.19 -2.95 6.48
CA LEU A 219 -30.16 -2.09 7.15
C LEU A 219 -29.98 -0.67 6.59
N GLU A 220 -30.80 -0.27 5.61
CA GLU A 220 -31.00 1.14 5.31
C GLU A 220 -31.35 1.83 6.64
N LYS A 221 -30.38 2.54 7.22
CA LYS A 221 -30.72 3.55 8.22
C LYS A 221 -31.52 4.62 7.49
N SER A 222 -32.86 4.45 7.50
CA SER A 222 -33.78 5.52 7.15
C SER A 222 -33.39 6.73 8.03
N THR A 223 -32.75 7.69 7.40
CA THR A 223 -32.63 9.05 7.93
C THR A 223 -34.01 9.64 7.99
N SER A 224 -34.58 9.62 9.20
CA SER A 224 -35.74 10.47 9.57
C SER A 224 -35.24 11.82 9.99
#